data_df55e04d48ccc2b71e73b5d9d0cba517
#
_entry.id   df55e04d48ccc2b71e73b5d9d0cba517
#
_cell.length_a   1.000
_cell.length_b   1.000
_cell.length_c   1.000
_cell.angle_alpha   90.00
_cell.angle_beta   90.00
_cell.angle_gamma   90.00
#
_symmetry.space_group_name_H-M   'P 1'
#
loop_
_entity.id
_entity.type
_entity.pdbx_description
1 polymer ?
#
loop_
_entity_poly.entity_id
_entity_poly.type
_entity_poly.pdbx_seq_one_letter_code
_entity_poly.pdbx_strand_id
1 'polypeptide(L)'
;MCIRDSQVADRSVYANGSKGNLTQGGLAVPMIASGAGVSRKNVREDALISSTDFFATIVSMAGDTTSSIEDSKSFKNLLTNSNAAHRDYLYSDFSSDNVSGWAVRNTNYKLISTATGQELYDLENDPFENSNLLAGSTDYSDIVSELSEIANSIRQTDTGGTEVTDITNKIFTNQSGNCKDYIASYSASATDIFRSVVFTGDVTISEAGSKCRLQSNGVPNHDFNDGSRSFPNNLSEQSQSYEITAAPTFASANTQLAIGMDNGLMLNGVKIDLLAAACFRVANEKTGCGDMSNPWRFDPMFPTNGFAVDSHNAHVQPSGSYHYHATPNALFSAETAVESPVVGFAADGFPIFGSWFNDNGIVRKAESSYHLKSGTRIAVSGYPTPAGNYDGTYRQDYEYTDGFGDLDECNGMQVNGVYGYFITDTFPFIIGCLKGQIDPSFR
;
A
#
# COMPACT_ATOMS: atom_id res chain seq x y z
N MET A 1 37.90 -10.65 -4.19
CA MET A 1 37.90 -11.91 -3.38
C MET A 1 36.45 -12.18 -3.02
N CYS A 2 35.80 -13.19 -3.63
CA CYS A 2 34.46 -13.57 -3.26
C CYS A 2 34.47 -14.21 -1.87
N ILE A 3 33.94 -13.53 -0.88
CA ILE A 3 33.64 -14.16 0.39
C ILE A 3 32.33 -14.90 0.19
N ARG A 4 32.35 -16.24 0.25
CA ARG A 4 31.12 -17.02 0.30
C ARG A 4 30.42 -16.68 1.60
N ASP A 5 29.18 -16.18 1.44
CA ASP A 5 28.32 -15.88 2.56
C ASP A 5 27.94 -17.12 3.38
N SER A 6 27.45 -16.88 4.56
CA SER A 6 26.57 -17.69 5.43
C SER A 6 26.75 -19.23 5.49
N GLN A 7 27.48 -19.87 4.63
CA GLN A 7 27.77 -21.31 4.79
C GLN A 7 28.82 -21.61 5.89
N VAL A 8 29.45 -20.57 6.43
CA VAL A 8 30.45 -20.66 7.50
C VAL A 8 29.86 -20.25 8.86
N ALA A 9 28.70 -19.59 8.89
CA ALA A 9 27.99 -19.34 10.14
C ALA A 9 27.42 -20.67 10.64
N ASP A 10 27.82 -21.08 11.83
CA ASP A 10 27.20 -22.19 12.51
C ASP A 10 25.69 -21.90 12.64
N ARG A 11 24.88 -22.57 11.86
CA ARG A 11 23.42 -22.39 11.85
C ARG A 11 22.78 -22.68 13.20
N SER A 12 23.50 -23.34 14.11
CA SER A 12 23.03 -23.58 15.47
C SER A 12 23.05 -22.32 16.34
N VAL A 13 23.75 -21.27 15.93
CA VAL A 13 23.93 -20.04 16.70
C VAL A 13 22.86 -18.98 16.32
N TYR A 14 22.42 -18.97 15.07
CA TYR A 14 21.34 -18.08 14.61
C TYR A 14 20.03 -18.90 14.48
N ALA A 15 19.24 -18.92 15.53
CA ALA A 15 17.98 -19.66 15.56
C ALA A 15 16.98 -19.17 14.48
N ASN A 16 17.08 -17.92 14.09
CA ASN A 16 16.12 -17.22 13.23
C ASN A 16 16.67 -16.87 11.85
N GLY A 17 17.50 -17.66 11.23
CA GLY A 17 17.65 -17.43 9.82
C GLY A 17 19.05 -17.42 9.22
N SER A 18 19.01 -17.60 7.96
CA SER A 18 20.09 -17.54 7.02
C SER A 18 19.74 -16.49 5.95
N LYS A 19 20.47 -16.45 4.85
CA LYS A 19 20.23 -15.63 3.68
C LYS A 19 18.73 -15.52 3.32
N GLY A 20 18.30 -14.30 3.00
CA GLY A 20 16.90 -14.00 2.68
C GLY A 20 16.03 -13.73 3.90
N ASN A 21 16.62 -13.14 4.94
CA ASN A 21 15.94 -12.76 6.17
C ASN A 21 16.48 -11.42 6.69
N LEU A 22 15.65 -10.67 7.40
CA LEU A 22 15.99 -9.38 8.01
C LEU A 22 16.73 -9.52 9.35
N THR A 23 16.87 -10.72 9.88
CA THR A 23 17.66 -10.97 11.09
C THR A 23 19.18 -10.87 10.86
N GLN A 24 19.96 -10.81 11.93
CA GLN A 24 21.43 -10.77 11.85
C GLN A 24 21.99 -11.96 11.07
N GLY A 25 21.38 -13.15 11.14
CA GLY A 25 21.77 -14.31 10.36
C GLY A 25 21.66 -14.10 8.83
N GLY A 26 20.80 -13.18 8.39
CA GLY A 26 20.65 -12.81 6.98
C GLY A 26 21.45 -11.58 6.56
N LEU A 27 21.69 -10.63 7.47
CA LEU A 27 22.27 -9.32 7.18
C LEU A 27 23.74 -9.15 7.62
N ALA A 28 24.16 -9.76 8.74
CA ALA A 28 25.49 -9.58 9.28
C ALA A 28 26.52 -10.43 8.53
N VAL A 29 27.23 -9.81 7.59
CA VAL A 29 28.29 -10.45 6.82
C VAL A 29 29.69 -10.11 7.43
N PRO A 30 30.50 -11.10 7.79
CA PRO A 30 31.84 -10.83 8.27
C PRO A 30 32.72 -10.12 7.23
N MET A 31 33.39 -9.05 7.64
CA MET A 31 34.31 -8.31 6.79
C MET A 31 35.73 -8.30 7.42
N ILE A 32 36.75 -8.50 6.58
CA ILE A 32 38.15 -8.40 6.97
C ILE A 32 38.86 -7.42 6.02
N ALA A 33 39.51 -6.40 6.58
CA ALA A 33 40.31 -5.45 5.83
C ALA A 33 41.77 -5.65 6.15
N SER A 34 42.64 -5.75 5.13
CA SER A 34 44.10 -5.84 5.27
C SER A 34 44.83 -5.28 4.05
N GLY A 35 46.04 -4.84 4.21
CA GLY A 35 46.88 -4.35 3.11
C GLY A 35 47.36 -2.91 3.28
N ALA A 36 47.80 -2.31 2.16
CA ALA A 36 48.24 -0.92 2.15
C ALA A 36 47.05 0.03 2.49
N GLY A 37 47.30 0.99 3.38
CA GLY A 37 46.27 1.91 3.86
C GLY A 37 45.52 1.42 5.11
N VAL A 38 45.78 0.19 5.60
CA VAL A 38 45.25 -0.31 6.87
C VAL A 38 46.32 -0.27 7.92
N SER A 39 46.32 0.73 8.80
CA SER A 39 47.34 0.86 9.88
C SER A 39 46.93 0.14 11.16
N ARG A 40 45.63 -0.08 11.37
CA ARG A 40 45.09 -0.83 12.50
C ARG A 40 45.18 -2.33 12.23
N LYS A 41 45.88 -3.04 13.10
CA LYS A 41 46.15 -4.48 12.93
C LYS A 41 45.65 -5.28 14.13
N ASN A 42 45.11 -6.45 13.88
CA ASN A 42 44.59 -7.37 14.91
C ASN A 42 43.54 -6.72 15.84
N VAL A 43 42.71 -5.88 15.30
CA VAL A 43 41.62 -5.20 16.04
C VAL A 43 40.30 -5.53 15.42
N ARG A 44 39.23 -5.54 16.23
CA ARG A 44 37.83 -5.56 15.81
C ARG A 44 37.36 -4.14 15.74
N GLU A 45 36.53 -3.87 14.76
CA GLU A 45 35.78 -2.62 14.58
C GLU A 45 34.30 -2.90 14.68
N ASP A 46 33.60 -2.15 15.54
CA ASP A 46 32.16 -2.33 15.79
C ASP A 46 31.32 -1.21 15.14
N ALA A 47 31.96 -0.28 14.40
CA ALA A 47 31.22 0.75 13.65
C ALA A 47 30.29 0.12 12.61
N LEU A 48 29.12 0.71 12.47
CA LEU A 48 28.12 0.25 11.52
C LEU A 48 28.56 0.61 10.10
N ILE A 49 28.74 -0.40 9.24
CA ILE A 49 29.04 -0.25 7.82
C ILE A 49 28.07 -1.08 6.97
N SER A 50 27.66 -0.54 5.82
CA SER A 50 26.88 -1.24 4.81
C SER A 50 27.76 -1.76 3.67
N SER A 51 27.30 -2.75 2.93
CA SER A 51 27.94 -3.17 1.68
C SER A 51 27.99 -2.05 0.63
N THR A 52 27.04 -1.12 0.65
CA THR A 52 27.02 0.08 -0.22
C THR A 52 28.23 0.99 0.04
N ASP A 53 28.76 1.02 1.26
CA ASP A 53 29.88 1.87 1.67
C ASP A 53 31.23 1.50 1.01
N PHE A 54 31.33 0.32 0.41
CA PHE A 54 32.51 -0.06 -0.35
C PHE A 54 32.77 0.85 -1.53
N PHE A 55 31.71 1.33 -2.20
CA PHE A 55 31.87 2.20 -3.36
C PHE A 55 32.59 3.50 -2.98
N ALA A 56 32.06 4.28 -2.06
CA ALA A 56 32.70 5.53 -1.61
C ALA A 56 34.10 5.29 -0.98
N THR A 57 34.29 4.14 -0.31
CA THR A 57 35.58 3.80 0.28
C THR A 57 36.62 3.56 -0.79
N ILE A 58 36.32 2.77 -1.81
CA ILE A 58 37.25 2.46 -2.92
C ILE A 58 37.58 3.75 -3.70
N VAL A 59 36.58 4.57 -4.02
CA VAL A 59 36.75 5.85 -4.70
C VAL A 59 37.64 6.78 -3.89
N SER A 60 37.43 6.88 -2.56
CA SER A 60 38.26 7.68 -1.65
C SER A 60 39.67 7.13 -1.52
N MET A 61 39.87 5.81 -1.57
CA MET A 61 41.19 5.21 -1.57
C MET A 61 41.98 5.43 -2.87
N ALA A 62 41.28 5.55 -3.98
CA ALA A 62 41.82 5.89 -5.29
C ALA A 62 42.27 7.37 -5.42
N GLY A 63 41.97 8.20 -4.42
CA GLY A 63 42.37 9.61 -4.36
C GLY A 63 41.32 10.60 -4.80
N ASP A 64 40.08 10.17 -5.08
CA ASP A 64 38.97 11.05 -5.32
C ASP A 64 38.46 11.65 -3.98
N THR A 65 38.02 12.90 -4.03
CA THR A 65 37.51 13.65 -2.87
C THR A 65 36.00 13.49 -2.66
N THR A 66 35.32 12.79 -3.52
CA THR A 66 33.87 12.50 -3.39
C THR A 66 33.66 11.62 -2.17
N SER A 67 33.13 12.19 -1.08
CA SER A 67 33.01 11.51 0.22
C SER A 67 31.76 10.68 0.36
N SER A 68 30.74 10.96 -0.45
CA SER A 68 29.47 10.23 -0.49
C SER A 68 28.91 10.24 -1.90
N ILE A 69 28.29 9.15 -2.30
CA ILE A 69 27.53 9.02 -3.53
C ILE A 69 26.26 8.28 -3.14
N GLU A 70 25.12 8.96 -3.27
CA GLU A 70 23.84 8.48 -2.77
C GLU A 70 23.97 8.11 -1.26
N ASP A 71 23.63 6.90 -0.88
CA ASP A 71 23.73 6.38 0.50
C ASP A 71 25.09 5.78 0.86
N SER A 72 26.03 5.69 -0.10
CA SER A 72 27.40 5.17 0.14
C SER A 72 28.24 6.15 0.93
N LYS A 73 28.76 5.75 2.08
CA LYS A 73 29.62 6.54 2.98
C LYS A 73 30.99 5.87 3.15
N SER A 74 32.08 6.61 2.89
CA SER A 74 33.41 6.04 2.97
C SER A 74 33.82 5.69 4.42
N PHE A 75 34.19 4.44 4.67
CA PHE A 75 34.77 4.01 5.93
C PHE A 75 36.32 3.99 5.94
N LYS A 76 36.97 4.66 4.97
CA LYS A 76 38.43 4.75 4.88
C LYS A 76 39.09 5.18 6.20
N ASN A 77 38.48 6.12 6.92
CA ASN A 77 38.99 6.63 8.18
C ASN A 77 39.02 5.56 9.30
N LEU A 78 38.06 4.62 9.28
CA LEU A 78 38.05 3.50 10.23
C LEU A 78 39.26 2.56 10.09
N LEU A 79 39.88 2.52 8.91
CA LEU A 79 41.03 1.67 8.64
C LEU A 79 42.30 2.18 9.32
N THR A 80 42.32 3.43 9.76
CA THR A 80 43.52 4.08 10.34
C THR A 80 43.29 4.70 11.72
N ASN A 81 42.04 5.03 12.08
CA ASN A 81 41.68 5.72 13.30
C ASN A 81 40.58 4.98 14.06
N SER A 82 40.84 4.61 15.31
CA SER A 82 39.88 3.91 16.19
C SER A 82 38.71 4.78 16.67
N ASN A 83 38.85 6.09 16.58
CA ASN A 83 37.85 7.05 17.07
C ASN A 83 37.08 7.71 15.92
N ALA A 84 37.22 7.18 14.70
CA ALA A 84 36.49 7.70 13.57
C ALA A 84 34.97 7.33 13.71
N ALA A 85 34.12 8.31 13.61
CA ALA A 85 32.65 8.09 13.49
C ALA A 85 32.29 7.66 12.08
N HIS A 86 31.26 6.83 11.96
CA HIS A 86 30.75 6.42 10.66
C HIS A 86 29.23 6.56 10.60
N ARG A 87 28.47 5.49 10.74
CA ARG A 87 27.00 5.52 10.73
C ARG A 87 26.45 5.32 12.13
N ASP A 88 25.40 6.07 12.47
CA ASP A 88 24.67 5.85 13.71
C ASP A 88 23.61 4.75 13.54
N TYR A 89 23.12 4.58 12.30
CA TYR A 89 22.08 3.62 11.95
C TYR A 89 22.40 2.88 10.65
N LEU A 90 21.88 1.65 10.55
CA LEU A 90 21.78 0.90 9.28
C LEU A 90 20.32 0.56 9.02
N TYR A 91 19.93 0.72 7.78
CA TYR A 91 18.63 0.31 7.26
C TYR A 91 18.80 -0.80 6.23
N SER A 92 17.88 -1.74 6.19
CA SER A 92 17.82 -2.80 5.20
C SER A 92 16.38 -3.07 4.83
N ASP A 93 16.12 -3.15 3.56
CA ASP A 93 14.83 -3.52 2.98
C ASP A 93 14.91 -4.91 2.35
N PHE A 94 13.83 -5.66 2.41
CA PHE A 94 13.77 -7.01 1.85
C PHE A 94 12.37 -7.34 1.36
N SER A 95 12.27 -7.81 0.14
CA SER A 95 11.03 -8.32 -0.44
C SER A 95 11.30 -9.62 -1.19
N SER A 96 10.50 -10.64 -0.87
CA SER A 96 10.43 -11.92 -1.58
C SER A 96 9.00 -12.44 -1.55
N ASP A 97 8.72 -13.52 -2.30
CA ASP A 97 7.39 -14.15 -2.36
C ASP A 97 6.81 -14.54 -0.98
N ASN A 98 7.63 -14.66 0.05
CA ASN A 98 7.21 -15.15 1.37
C ASN A 98 7.50 -14.18 2.53
N VAL A 99 8.37 -13.19 2.35
CA VAL A 99 8.76 -12.23 3.39
C VAL A 99 8.98 -10.88 2.74
N SER A 100 8.24 -9.89 3.22
CA SER A 100 8.46 -8.49 2.87
C SER A 100 8.52 -7.67 4.15
N GLY A 101 9.44 -6.71 4.22
CA GLY A 101 9.60 -5.86 5.38
C GLY A 101 10.94 -5.14 5.39
N TRP A 102 11.18 -4.42 6.47
CA TRP A 102 12.42 -3.66 6.67
C TRP A 102 13.00 -3.89 8.06
N ALA A 103 14.27 -3.58 8.21
CA ALA A 103 14.95 -3.56 9.48
C ALA A 103 15.81 -2.30 9.61
N VAL A 104 15.78 -1.69 10.78
CA VAL A 104 16.67 -0.59 11.15
C VAL A 104 17.39 -0.94 12.45
N ARG A 105 18.67 -0.59 12.54
CA ARG A 105 19.43 -0.80 13.76
C ARG A 105 20.35 0.37 14.07
N ASN A 106 20.55 0.60 15.35
CA ASN A 106 21.70 1.32 15.88
C ASN A 106 22.74 0.30 16.45
N THR A 107 23.67 0.75 17.27
CA THR A 107 24.66 -0.14 17.89
C THR A 107 24.03 -1.15 18.85
N ASN A 108 22.96 -0.79 19.54
CA ASN A 108 22.40 -1.54 20.66
C ASN A 108 21.11 -2.27 20.28
N TYR A 109 20.23 -1.65 19.52
CA TYR A 109 18.91 -2.17 19.21
C TYR A 109 18.68 -2.35 17.72
N LYS A 110 17.82 -3.31 17.41
CA LYS A 110 17.33 -3.53 16.05
C LYS A 110 15.82 -3.73 16.07
N LEU A 111 15.15 -2.95 15.26
CA LEU A 111 13.73 -3.07 14.97
C LEU A 111 13.56 -3.72 13.60
N ILE A 112 12.77 -4.78 13.54
CA ILE A 112 12.33 -5.44 12.30
C ILE A 112 10.83 -5.20 12.18
N SER A 113 10.37 -4.78 11.02
CA SER A 113 8.94 -4.61 10.70
C SER A 113 8.60 -5.45 9.48
N THR A 114 7.62 -6.34 9.65
CA THR A 114 7.13 -7.24 8.60
C THR A 114 5.61 -7.27 8.61
N ALA A 115 5.03 -7.95 7.65
CA ALA A 115 3.59 -8.20 7.59
C ALA A 115 3.01 -8.91 8.84
N THR A 116 3.84 -9.61 9.61
CA THR A 116 3.42 -10.31 10.84
C THR A 116 3.51 -9.45 12.09
N GLY A 117 4.05 -8.23 11.98
CA GLY A 117 4.22 -7.27 13.07
C GLY A 117 5.67 -6.82 13.24
N GLN A 118 5.91 -6.14 14.36
CA GLN A 118 7.23 -5.63 14.72
C GLN A 118 7.92 -6.53 15.75
N GLU A 119 9.23 -6.61 15.65
CA GLU A 119 10.11 -7.31 16.58
C GLU A 119 11.27 -6.39 16.95
N LEU A 120 11.60 -6.32 18.23
CA LEU A 120 12.72 -5.51 18.75
C LEU A 120 13.75 -6.42 19.43
N TYR A 121 15.00 -6.21 19.14
CA TYR A 121 16.10 -7.00 19.70
C TYR A 121 17.19 -6.11 20.31
N ASP A 122 17.73 -6.53 21.46
CA ASP A 122 18.91 -5.95 22.13
C ASP A 122 20.16 -6.65 21.60
N LEU A 123 20.82 -6.05 20.63
CA LEU A 123 21.99 -6.66 19.99
C LEU A 123 23.27 -6.67 20.86
N GLU A 124 23.29 -5.88 21.95
CA GLU A 124 24.39 -5.91 22.91
C GLU A 124 24.32 -7.18 23.78
N ASN A 125 23.13 -7.53 24.27
CA ASN A 125 22.93 -8.65 25.19
C ASN A 125 22.41 -9.91 24.48
N ASP A 126 21.77 -9.77 23.32
CA ASP A 126 21.26 -10.86 22.46
C ASP A 126 21.68 -10.65 20.99
N PRO A 127 22.96 -10.77 20.65
CA PRO A 127 23.45 -10.56 19.29
C PRO A 127 22.91 -11.57 18.26
N PHE A 128 22.23 -12.62 18.72
CA PHE A 128 21.66 -13.67 17.89
C PHE A 128 20.14 -13.57 17.70
N GLU A 129 19.52 -12.53 18.28
CA GLU A 129 18.10 -12.24 18.12
C GLU A 129 17.18 -13.41 18.54
N ASN A 130 17.48 -13.98 19.70
CA ASN A 130 16.69 -15.12 20.23
C ASN A 130 15.45 -14.67 21.01
N SER A 131 15.40 -13.41 21.46
CA SER A 131 14.39 -12.90 22.37
C SER A 131 13.80 -11.58 21.86
N ASN A 132 12.61 -11.66 21.29
CA ASN A 132 11.86 -10.45 20.91
C ASN A 132 11.40 -9.71 22.17
N LEU A 133 11.91 -8.50 22.39
CA LEU A 133 11.61 -7.67 23.55
C LEU A 133 10.13 -7.22 23.59
N LEU A 134 9.46 -7.11 22.43
CA LEU A 134 8.06 -6.72 22.35
C LEU A 134 7.10 -7.83 22.77
N ALA A 135 7.56 -9.06 22.92
CA ALA A 135 6.75 -10.16 23.45
C ALA A 135 6.64 -10.12 25.00
N GLY A 136 7.39 -9.23 25.65
CA GLY A 136 7.39 -9.06 27.11
C GLY A 136 6.43 -7.97 27.59
N SER A 137 6.50 -7.70 28.91
CA SER A 137 5.70 -6.66 29.56
C SER A 137 6.44 -5.33 29.79
N THR A 138 7.72 -5.25 29.40
CA THR A 138 8.53 -4.03 29.51
C THR A 138 8.15 -3.07 28.39
N ASP A 139 8.00 -1.80 28.71
CA ASP A 139 7.70 -0.77 27.73
C ASP A 139 8.97 -0.33 26.99
N TYR A 140 8.97 -0.52 25.66
CA TYR A 140 10.02 -0.10 24.75
C TYR A 140 9.51 0.89 23.69
N SER A 141 8.35 1.52 23.93
CA SER A 141 7.69 2.44 22.97
C SER A 141 8.61 3.56 22.47
N ASP A 142 9.45 4.12 23.34
CA ASP A 142 10.37 5.19 22.96
C ASP A 142 11.43 4.71 21.95
N ILE A 143 11.98 3.51 22.16
CA ILE A 143 12.99 2.92 21.25
C ILE A 143 12.34 2.54 19.91
N VAL A 144 11.15 1.97 19.96
CA VAL A 144 10.38 1.61 18.76
C VAL A 144 10.05 2.88 17.96
N SER A 145 9.62 3.95 18.65
CA SER A 145 9.33 5.25 18.01
C SER A 145 10.57 5.83 17.35
N GLU A 146 11.69 5.93 18.07
CA GLU A 146 12.97 6.43 17.55
C GLU A 146 13.40 5.66 16.29
N LEU A 147 13.46 4.34 16.37
CA LEU A 147 13.92 3.51 15.26
C LEU A 147 12.95 3.56 14.08
N SER A 148 11.64 3.64 14.32
CA SER A 148 10.64 3.81 13.27
C SER A 148 10.77 5.16 12.56
N GLU A 149 11.00 6.24 13.30
CA GLU A 149 11.26 7.57 12.72
C GLU A 149 12.52 7.59 11.86
N ILE A 150 13.60 6.92 12.31
CA ILE A 150 14.83 6.77 11.52
C ILE A 150 14.57 5.97 10.24
N ALA A 151 13.87 4.83 10.33
CA ALA A 151 13.53 4.03 9.16
C ALA A 151 12.71 4.85 8.16
N ASN A 152 11.70 5.57 8.64
CA ASN A 152 10.89 6.45 7.80
C ASN A 152 11.72 7.56 7.16
N SER A 153 12.62 8.20 7.91
CA SER A 153 13.53 9.24 7.38
C SER A 153 14.45 8.69 6.27
N ILE A 154 14.99 7.48 6.43
CA ILE A 154 15.86 6.86 5.41
C ILE A 154 15.05 6.52 4.16
N ARG A 155 13.87 5.93 4.32
CA ARG A 155 12.95 5.61 3.20
C ARG A 155 12.52 6.86 2.45
N GLN A 156 12.34 7.98 3.14
CA GLN A 156 12.02 9.29 2.56
C GLN A 156 13.17 9.86 1.69
N THR A 157 14.42 9.68 2.08
CA THR A 157 15.57 10.16 1.30
C THR A 157 15.80 9.34 0.02
N ASP A 158 15.40 8.07 0.01
CA ASP A 158 15.53 7.19 -1.17
C ASP A 158 14.58 7.60 -2.33
N THR A 159 13.58 8.41 -2.06
CA THR A 159 12.65 8.95 -3.08
C THR A 159 13.15 10.19 -3.82
N GLY A 160 14.43 10.51 -3.74
CA GLY A 160 15.05 11.59 -4.53
C GLY A 160 14.87 13.01 -3.97
N GLY A 161 14.69 13.14 -2.65
CA GLY A 161 14.76 14.45 -1.98
C GLY A 161 13.49 15.31 -2.09
N THR A 162 12.34 14.73 -2.44
CA THR A 162 11.06 15.42 -2.29
C THR A 162 10.60 15.33 -0.83
N GLU A 163 10.16 16.45 -0.28
CA GLU A 163 9.55 16.51 1.05
C GLU A 163 8.39 15.51 1.12
N VAL A 164 8.46 14.57 2.08
CA VAL A 164 7.37 13.59 2.27
C VAL A 164 6.27 14.22 3.11
N THR A 165 5.09 14.27 2.55
CA THR A 165 3.91 14.83 3.21
C THR A 165 3.24 13.76 4.07
N ASP A 166 3.15 13.98 5.38
CA ASP A 166 2.34 13.15 6.25
C ASP A 166 0.85 13.37 5.98
N ILE A 167 0.18 12.28 5.58
CA ILE A 167 -1.27 12.24 5.30
C ILE A 167 -2.06 11.42 6.33
N THR A 168 -1.48 11.08 7.49
CA THR A 168 -2.17 10.34 8.55
C THR A 168 -3.49 11.03 8.94
N ASN A 169 -4.59 10.31 8.80
CA ASN A 169 -5.96 10.79 9.07
C ASN A 169 -6.35 12.09 8.35
N LYS A 170 -5.62 12.47 7.30
CA LYS A 170 -5.95 13.66 6.52
C LYS A 170 -6.96 13.35 5.44
N ILE A 171 -7.96 14.20 5.33
CA ILE A 171 -8.85 14.24 4.17
C ILE A 171 -8.17 15.04 3.05
N PHE A 172 -8.42 14.63 1.81
CA PHE A 172 -7.95 15.34 0.63
C PHE A 172 -8.80 16.58 0.37
N THR A 173 -8.23 17.58 -0.30
CA THR A 173 -8.91 18.85 -0.59
C THR A 173 -8.67 19.35 -2.02
N ASN A 174 -7.69 18.80 -2.74
CA ASN A 174 -7.38 19.19 -4.11
C ASN A 174 -8.44 18.60 -5.07
N GLN A 175 -8.96 19.43 -5.97
CA GLN A 175 -10.01 19.10 -6.93
C GLN A 175 -9.51 18.88 -8.36
N SER A 176 -8.19 18.97 -8.60
CA SER A 176 -7.64 18.81 -9.93
C SER A 176 -7.86 17.38 -10.46
N GLY A 177 -8.43 17.27 -11.65
CA GLY A 177 -8.54 16.01 -12.38
C GLY A 177 -7.25 15.52 -13.02
N ASN A 178 -6.14 16.25 -12.89
CA ASN A 178 -4.86 15.88 -13.48
C ASN A 178 -3.95 15.24 -12.43
N CYS A 179 -3.54 14.00 -12.65
CA CYS A 179 -2.66 13.29 -11.73
C CYS A 179 -1.30 13.98 -11.49
N LYS A 180 -0.84 14.82 -12.41
CA LYS A 180 0.41 15.58 -12.25
C LYS A 180 0.36 16.62 -11.12
N ASP A 181 -0.83 17.04 -10.71
CA ASP A 181 -1.01 18.01 -9.61
C ASP A 181 -0.93 17.33 -8.23
N TYR A 182 -0.65 16.02 -8.20
CA TYR A 182 -0.47 15.22 -7.00
C TYR A 182 0.94 14.61 -6.90
N ILE A 183 1.86 15.02 -7.78
CA ILE A 183 3.25 14.52 -7.77
C ILE A 183 3.90 14.91 -6.45
N ALA A 184 4.16 13.92 -5.60
CA ALA A 184 4.81 14.03 -4.31
C ALA A 184 5.04 12.63 -3.72
N SER A 185 5.77 12.58 -2.61
CA SER A 185 5.84 11.42 -1.73
C SER A 185 4.99 11.69 -0.48
N TYR A 186 4.25 10.67 -0.07
CA TYR A 186 3.34 10.73 1.07
C TYR A 186 3.62 9.58 2.02
N SER A 187 3.48 9.82 3.31
CA SER A 187 3.52 8.78 4.33
C SER A 187 2.31 8.86 5.24
N ALA A 188 1.98 7.77 5.91
CA ALA A 188 0.92 7.72 6.90
C ALA A 188 1.23 6.68 7.98
N SER A 189 0.66 6.86 9.16
CA SER A 189 0.60 5.84 10.20
C SER A 189 -0.84 5.31 10.30
N ALA A 190 -1.02 4.00 10.33
CA ALA A 190 -2.32 3.35 10.42
C ALA A 190 -2.28 2.15 11.38
N THR A 191 -3.31 1.98 12.19
CA THR A 191 -3.41 0.89 13.16
C THR A 191 -4.44 -0.14 12.72
N ASP A 192 -4.06 -1.41 12.70
CA ASP A 192 -5.02 -2.51 12.73
C ASP A 192 -5.66 -2.56 14.13
N ILE A 193 -6.88 -2.07 14.26
CA ILE A 193 -7.54 -1.87 15.55
C ILE A 193 -7.77 -3.20 16.29
N PHE A 194 -8.24 -4.23 15.58
CA PHE A 194 -8.48 -5.54 16.21
C PHE A 194 -7.20 -6.24 16.68
N ARG A 195 -6.06 -5.99 16.02
CA ARG A 195 -4.78 -6.65 16.31
C ARG A 195 -3.80 -5.78 17.08
N SER A 196 -4.09 -4.48 17.20
CA SER A 196 -3.21 -3.48 17.83
C SER A 196 -1.81 -3.46 17.18
N VAL A 197 -1.75 -3.53 15.84
CA VAL A 197 -0.52 -3.48 15.06
C VAL A 197 -0.49 -2.20 14.24
N VAL A 198 0.60 -1.46 14.33
CA VAL A 198 0.82 -0.21 13.59
C VAL A 198 1.58 -0.50 12.30
N PHE A 199 1.15 0.12 11.21
CA PHE A 199 1.78 0.06 9.89
C PHE A 199 2.12 1.47 9.42
N THR A 200 3.16 1.57 8.59
CA THR A 200 3.49 2.81 7.88
C THR A 200 3.03 2.72 6.43
N GLY A 201 2.18 3.63 6.01
CA GLY A 201 1.77 3.78 4.63
C GLY A 201 2.75 4.63 3.84
N ASP A 202 3.07 4.20 2.62
CA ASP A 202 3.92 4.92 1.68
C ASP A 202 3.25 4.99 0.32
N VAL A 203 3.19 6.22 -0.22
CA VAL A 203 2.71 6.47 -1.57
C VAL A 203 3.65 7.44 -2.27
N THR A 204 4.08 7.11 -3.48
CA THR A 204 4.83 8.02 -4.34
C THR A 204 4.10 8.19 -5.65
N ILE A 205 3.78 9.43 -5.99
CA ILE A 205 3.26 9.81 -7.30
C ILE A 205 4.35 10.57 -8.04
N SER A 206 4.76 10.07 -9.19
CA SER A 206 5.85 10.62 -9.98
C SER A 206 5.47 10.80 -11.44
N GLU A 207 6.18 11.65 -12.16
CA GLU A 207 6.00 11.82 -13.60
C GLU A 207 6.62 10.65 -14.38
N ALA A 208 5.87 10.10 -15.34
CA ALA A 208 6.30 9.06 -16.25
C ALA A 208 5.95 9.43 -17.70
N GLY A 209 6.58 10.50 -18.20
CA GLY A 209 6.31 11.06 -19.53
C GLY A 209 4.91 11.67 -19.62
N SER A 210 4.03 11.11 -20.46
CA SER A 210 2.63 11.54 -20.57
C SER A 210 1.71 10.92 -19.50
N LYS A 211 2.27 10.13 -18.59
CA LYS A 211 1.57 9.43 -17.52
C LYS A 211 2.06 9.87 -16.15
N CYS A 212 1.32 9.52 -15.13
CA CYS A 212 1.80 9.50 -13.75
C CYS A 212 2.02 8.05 -13.34
N ARG A 213 3.10 7.78 -12.58
CA ARG A 213 3.33 6.51 -11.92
C ARG A 213 2.96 6.64 -10.46
N LEU A 214 2.11 5.74 -9.98
CA LEU A 214 1.66 5.67 -8.61
C LEU A 214 2.22 4.39 -8.00
N GLN A 215 3.07 4.54 -6.99
CA GLN A 215 3.67 3.43 -6.24
C GLN A 215 3.16 3.47 -4.82
N SER A 216 2.84 2.30 -4.24
CA SER A 216 2.28 2.21 -2.90
C SER A 216 2.60 0.88 -2.25
N ASN A 217 2.72 0.89 -0.91
CA ASN A 217 2.75 -0.34 -0.12
C ASN A 217 1.35 -0.84 0.29
N GLY A 218 0.28 -0.16 -0.13
CA GLY A 218 -1.11 -0.60 0.09
C GLY A 218 -1.62 -0.44 1.53
N VAL A 219 -0.88 0.25 2.39
CA VAL A 219 -1.30 0.59 3.76
C VAL A 219 -2.12 1.88 3.71
N PRO A 220 -3.33 1.94 4.31
CA PRO A 220 -4.17 3.14 4.29
C PRO A 220 -3.58 4.27 5.14
N ASN A 221 -4.13 5.48 4.98
CA ASN A 221 -3.76 6.65 5.78
C ASN A 221 -4.61 6.85 7.04
N HIS A 222 -5.34 5.85 7.43
CA HIS A 222 -6.27 5.85 8.58
C HIS A 222 -6.24 4.48 9.28
N ASP A 223 -6.69 4.43 10.52
CA ASP A 223 -6.88 3.17 11.21
C ASP A 223 -7.89 2.29 10.48
N PHE A 224 -7.75 0.99 10.59
CA PHE A 224 -8.55 0.03 9.83
C PHE A 224 -8.88 -1.22 10.66
N ASN A 225 -9.68 -2.15 10.07
CA ASN A 225 -10.12 -3.37 10.77
C ASN A 225 -10.87 -3.04 12.07
N ASP A 226 -11.69 -2.01 12.04
CA ASP A 226 -12.48 -1.48 13.17
C ASP A 226 -13.98 -1.81 13.05
N GLY A 227 -14.34 -2.70 12.13
CA GLY A 227 -15.72 -3.10 11.86
C GLY A 227 -16.35 -3.96 12.96
N SER A 228 -17.48 -4.58 12.67
CA SER A 228 -18.21 -5.43 13.65
C SER A 228 -17.47 -6.73 14.02
N ARG A 229 -16.47 -7.11 13.25
CA ARG A 229 -15.60 -8.29 13.46
C ARG A 229 -14.26 -8.11 12.77
N SER A 230 -13.21 -8.74 13.30
CA SER A 230 -11.88 -8.76 12.70
C SER A 230 -11.89 -9.34 11.29
N PHE A 231 -11.04 -8.81 10.43
CA PHE A 231 -10.79 -9.39 9.12
C PHE A 231 -10.29 -10.84 9.21
N PRO A 232 -10.67 -11.70 8.27
CA PRO A 232 -10.15 -13.06 8.22
C PRO A 232 -8.66 -13.14 7.86
N ASN A 233 -8.13 -12.12 7.17
CA ASN A 233 -6.75 -12.05 6.72
C ASN A 233 -6.02 -10.87 7.37
N ASN A 234 -4.70 -10.98 7.53
CA ASN A 234 -3.86 -9.89 8.01
C ASN A 234 -3.43 -9.00 6.85
N LEU A 235 -3.32 -7.69 7.11
CA LEU A 235 -2.67 -6.79 6.18
C LEU A 235 -1.18 -7.14 6.08
N SER A 236 -0.65 -7.09 4.88
CA SER A 236 0.78 -7.10 4.60
C SER A 236 1.11 -5.99 3.61
N GLU A 237 2.26 -5.36 3.80
CA GLU A 237 2.75 -4.36 2.86
C GLU A 237 2.88 -4.98 1.46
N GLN A 238 2.46 -4.23 0.47
CA GLN A 238 2.47 -4.60 -0.94
C GLN A 238 3.59 -3.85 -1.67
N SER A 239 3.91 -4.26 -2.88
CA SER A 239 4.74 -3.49 -3.81
C SER A 239 3.92 -3.21 -5.06
N GLN A 240 3.05 -2.21 -4.96
CA GLN A 240 2.15 -1.84 -6.05
C GLN A 240 2.78 -0.75 -6.92
N SER A 241 2.60 -0.86 -8.23
CA SER A 241 3.04 0.18 -9.17
C SER A 241 2.07 0.25 -10.34
N TYR A 242 1.38 1.37 -10.46
CA TYR A 242 0.40 1.63 -11.51
C TYR A 242 0.84 2.83 -12.36
N GLU A 243 0.46 2.83 -13.62
CA GLU A 243 0.61 3.99 -14.51
C GLU A 243 -0.76 4.43 -14.99
N ILE A 244 -1.01 5.73 -14.95
CA ILE A 244 -2.23 6.34 -15.48
C ILE A 244 -1.89 7.47 -16.42
N THR A 245 -2.67 7.64 -17.46
CA THR A 245 -2.51 8.78 -18.37
C THR A 245 -2.92 10.08 -17.69
N ALA A 246 -2.10 11.14 -17.87
CA ALA A 246 -2.44 12.48 -17.37
C ALA A 246 -3.50 13.20 -18.24
N ALA A 247 -3.84 12.64 -19.40
CA ALA A 247 -4.86 13.17 -20.31
C ALA A 247 -5.78 12.02 -20.77
N PRO A 248 -6.69 11.53 -19.89
CA PRO A 248 -7.61 10.46 -20.22
C PRO A 248 -8.58 10.87 -21.32
N THR A 249 -8.91 9.94 -22.18
CA THR A 249 -9.88 10.09 -23.26
C THR A 249 -10.87 8.93 -23.29
N PHE A 250 -12.07 9.18 -23.74
CA PHE A 250 -13.07 8.13 -23.87
C PHE A 250 -12.62 7.06 -24.87
N ALA A 251 -12.79 5.81 -24.49
CA ALA A 251 -12.68 4.67 -25.40
C ALA A 251 -13.90 4.57 -26.30
N SER A 252 -13.79 3.79 -27.37
CA SER A 252 -14.93 3.57 -28.28
C SER A 252 -16.09 2.77 -27.67
N ALA A 253 -15.82 2.07 -26.58
CA ALA A 253 -16.80 1.32 -25.79
C ALA A 253 -16.35 1.25 -24.34
N ASN A 254 -17.31 1.19 -23.41
CA ASN A 254 -17.03 1.04 -21.98
C ASN A 254 -16.43 -0.34 -21.68
N THR A 255 -15.47 -0.39 -20.77
CA THR A 255 -14.90 -1.64 -20.27
C THR A 255 -15.60 -2.04 -18.97
N GLN A 256 -16.16 -3.24 -18.94
CA GLN A 256 -16.76 -3.79 -17.72
C GLN A 256 -15.66 -4.17 -16.71
N LEU A 257 -15.96 -4.01 -15.42
CA LEU A 257 -15.08 -4.47 -14.35
C LEU A 257 -14.93 -6.00 -14.42
N ALA A 258 -13.75 -6.51 -14.05
CA ALA A 258 -13.46 -7.94 -14.07
C ALA A 258 -12.69 -8.36 -12.82
N ILE A 259 -12.87 -9.62 -12.40
CA ILE A 259 -12.04 -10.23 -11.36
C ILE A 259 -10.58 -10.28 -11.84
N GLY A 260 -9.66 -9.92 -10.97
CA GLY A 260 -8.22 -9.85 -11.28
C GLY A 260 -7.79 -8.56 -11.97
N MET A 261 -8.69 -7.57 -12.07
CA MET A 261 -8.38 -6.22 -12.52
C MET A 261 -8.61 -5.25 -11.37
N ASP A 262 -7.57 -4.55 -10.96
CA ASP A 262 -7.71 -3.44 -10.03
C ASP A 262 -8.42 -2.27 -10.74
N ASN A 263 -9.44 -1.69 -10.10
CA ASN A 263 -10.32 -0.73 -10.78
C ASN A 263 -9.80 0.70 -10.73
N GLY A 264 -8.86 0.98 -9.84
CA GLY A 264 -8.21 2.25 -9.63
C GLY A 264 -7.36 2.24 -8.36
N LEU A 265 -6.69 3.37 -8.10
CA LEU A 265 -5.91 3.61 -6.90
C LEU A 265 -6.36 4.91 -6.25
N MET A 266 -6.62 4.87 -4.95
CA MET A 266 -6.88 6.07 -4.16
C MET A 266 -5.57 6.81 -3.83
N LEU A 267 -5.65 8.12 -3.55
CA LEU A 267 -4.49 8.96 -3.25
C LEU A 267 -3.75 8.56 -1.98
N ASN A 268 -4.40 7.79 -1.11
CA ASN A 268 -3.75 7.18 0.06
C ASN A 268 -3.04 5.84 -0.25
N GLY A 269 -2.93 5.47 -1.53
CA GLY A 269 -2.23 4.28 -1.97
C GLY A 269 -3.02 2.96 -1.86
N VAL A 270 -4.28 3.01 -1.48
CA VAL A 270 -5.14 1.82 -1.40
C VAL A 270 -5.87 1.61 -2.72
N LYS A 271 -5.80 0.41 -3.24
CA LYS A 271 -6.48 0.04 -4.48
C LYS A 271 -8.00 -0.10 -4.32
N ILE A 272 -8.69 0.01 -5.43
CA ILE A 272 -10.13 -0.25 -5.52
C ILE A 272 -10.32 -1.61 -6.20
N ASP A 273 -11.06 -2.50 -5.56
CA ASP A 273 -11.48 -3.80 -6.11
C ASP A 273 -12.95 -4.03 -5.76
N LEU A 274 -13.84 -3.64 -6.66
CA LEU A 274 -15.27 -3.55 -6.41
C LEU A 274 -16.01 -4.89 -6.55
N LEU A 275 -15.35 -5.93 -7.08
CA LEU A 275 -16.00 -7.20 -7.36
C LEU A 275 -15.59 -8.26 -6.34
N ALA A 276 -16.54 -8.84 -5.63
CA ALA A 276 -16.30 -10.05 -4.88
C ALA A 276 -16.10 -11.26 -5.81
N ALA A 277 -15.08 -12.08 -5.57
CA ALA A 277 -14.91 -13.36 -6.26
C ALA A 277 -15.90 -14.43 -5.74
N ALA A 278 -17.15 -14.04 -5.49
CA ALA A 278 -18.19 -14.81 -4.84
C ALA A 278 -19.49 -14.79 -5.65
N CYS A 279 -20.06 -15.95 -5.95
CA CYS A 279 -21.34 -16.10 -6.66
C CYS A 279 -22.21 -17.16 -5.97
N PHE A 280 -23.53 -17.03 -6.16
CA PHE A 280 -24.51 -17.96 -5.65
C PHE A 280 -24.21 -19.39 -6.09
N ARG A 281 -24.12 -20.31 -5.14
CA ARG A 281 -23.82 -21.74 -5.33
C ARG A 281 -22.52 -22.03 -6.07
N VAL A 282 -21.54 -21.15 -5.97
CA VAL A 282 -20.17 -21.40 -6.45
C VAL A 282 -19.25 -21.56 -5.24
N ALA A 283 -18.54 -22.67 -5.16
CA ALA A 283 -17.63 -23.01 -4.06
C ALA A 283 -18.26 -22.77 -2.67
N ASN A 284 -17.64 -21.95 -1.83
CA ASN A 284 -18.13 -21.58 -0.51
C ASN A 284 -18.96 -20.27 -0.50
N GLU A 285 -19.34 -19.78 -1.67
CA GLU A 285 -20.04 -18.48 -1.86
C GLU A 285 -19.27 -17.26 -1.31
N LYS A 286 -17.97 -17.41 -1.07
CA LYS A 286 -17.06 -16.32 -0.64
C LYS A 286 -15.90 -16.13 -1.58
N THR A 287 -15.46 -17.20 -2.23
CA THR A 287 -14.30 -17.20 -3.13
C THR A 287 -14.55 -18.14 -4.32
N GLY A 288 -13.71 -18.03 -5.35
CA GLY A 288 -13.66 -19.00 -6.45
C GLY A 288 -14.60 -18.74 -7.62
N CYS A 289 -15.38 -17.65 -7.60
CA CYS A 289 -16.19 -17.26 -8.76
C CYS A 289 -15.40 -16.39 -9.73
N GLY A 290 -14.64 -17.02 -10.63
CA GLY A 290 -13.95 -16.35 -11.74
C GLY A 290 -14.82 -16.10 -12.98
N ASP A 291 -15.97 -16.75 -13.08
CA ASP A 291 -16.87 -16.63 -14.23
C ASP A 291 -17.58 -15.25 -14.22
N MET A 292 -17.16 -14.37 -15.15
CA MET A 292 -17.74 -13.02 -15.30
C MET A 292 -19.13 -13.00 -15.91
N SER A 293 -19.54 -14.08 -16.55
CA SER A 293 -20.92 -14.24 -17.08
C SER A 293 -21.92 -14.71 -16.04
N ASN A 294 -21.47 -15.13 -14.84
CA ASN A 294 -22.36 -15.48 -13.75
C ASN A 294 -23.15 -14.26 -13.25
N PRO A 295 -24.51 -14.25 -13.38
CA PRO A 295 -25.30 -13.09 -13.07
C PRO A 295 -25.53 -12.87 -11.56
N TRP A 296 -25.21 -13.89 -10.74
CA TRP A 296 -25.50 -13.88 -9.31
C TRP A 296 -24.24 -13.68 -8.48
N ARG A 297 -23.45 -12.66 -8.85
CA ARG A 297 -22.28 -12.23 -8.08
C ARG A 297 -22.75 -11.41 -6.87
N PHE A 298 -22.33 -11.82 -5.69
CA PHE A 298 -22.65 -11.11 -4.46
C PHE A 298 -22.13 -9.68 -4.48
N ASP A 299 -22.95 -8.75 -3.98
CA ASP A 299 -22.49 -7.40 -3.67
C ASP A 299 -21.75 -7.45 -2.30
N PRO A 300 -20.48 -7.08 -2.22
CA PRO A 300 -19.74 -7.10 -0.96
C PRO A 300 -20.29 -6.15 0.10
N MET A 301 -21.02 -5.11 -0.33
CA MET A 301 -21.61 -4.12 0.58
C MET A 301 -22.99 -4.49 1.11
N PHE A 302 -23.62 -5.53 0.58
CA PHE A 302 -24.92 -5.96 1.11
C PHE A 302 -24.74 -6.60 2.50
N PRO A 303 -25.39 -6.08 3.56
CA PRO A 303 -25.04 -6.38 4.96
C PRO A 303 -25.06 -7.85 5.33
N THR A 304 -26.00 -8.64 4.77
CA THR A 304 -26.14 -10.08 5.10
C THR A 304 -25.20 -10.98 4.31
N ASN A 305 -24.48 -10.46 3.29
CA ASN A 305 -23.52 -11.24 2.52
C ASN A 305 -22.28 -11.61 3.34
N GLY A 306 -22.08 -10.94 4.47
CA GLY A 306 -21.09 -11.33 5.46
C GLY A 306 -19.64 -11.20 4.97
N PHE A 307 -19.37 -10.26 4.10
CA PHE A 307 -18.03 -9.76 3.88
C PHE A 307 -17.64 -8.87 5.06
N ALA A 308 -16.50 -9.16 5.69
CA ALA A 308 -16.05 -8.41 6.86
C ALA A 308 -15.38 -7.11 6.38
N VAL A 309 -16.17 -6.08 6.11
CA VAL A 309 -15.65 -4.74 5.84
C VAL A 309 -15.59 -3.92 7.13
N ASP A 310 -14.65 -2.98 7.17
CA ASP A 310 -14.49 -2.02 8.28
C ASP A 310 -15.37 -0.76 8.09
N SER A 311 -15.19 0.24 8.95
CA SER A 311 -15.92 1.50 8.88
C SER A 311 -15.63 2.30 7.60
N HIS A 312 -14.59 1.94 6.85
CA HIS A 312 -14.17 2.56 5.60
C HIS A 312 -14.57 1.75 4.36
N ASN A 313 -15.44 0.74 4.50
CA ASN A 313 -15.94 -0.12 3.43
C ASN A 313 -14.84 -0.90 2.69
N ALA A 314 -13.85 -1.35 3.44
CA ALA A 314 -12.69 -2.07 2.93
C ALA A 314 -12.39 -3.31 3.78
N HIS A 315 -11.59 -4.21 3.24
CA HIS A 315 -11.03 -5.34 3.96
C HIS A 315 -9.73 -5.85 3.32
N VAL A 316 -9.14 -6.90 3.94
CA VAL A 316 -7.88 -7.50 3.49
C VAL A 316 -8.15 -8.80 2.74
N GLN A 317 -7.62 -8.91 1.51
CA GLN A 317 -7.61 -10.15 0.69
C GLN A 317 -6.67 -11.21 1.28
N PRO A 318 -6.77 -12.49 0.84
CA PRO A 318 -5.83 -13.54 1.25
C PRO A 318 -4.35 -13.24 0.93
N SER A 319 -4.08 -12.39 -0.07
CA SER A 319 -2.74 -11.89 -0.39
C SER A 319 -2.19 -10.85 0.60
N GLY A 320 -2.98 -10.43 1.59
CA GLY A 320 -2.61 -9.35 2.51
C GLY A 320 -2.92 -7.94 2.01
N SER A 321 -3.50 -7.79 0.82
CA SER A 321 -3.81 -6.48 0.23
C SER A 321 -5.12 -5.92 0.77
N TYR A 322 -5.07 -4.73 1.39
CA TYR A 322 -6.24 -3.95 1.77
C TYR A 322 -6.84 -3.25 0.54
N HIS A 323 -8.16 -3.21 0.41
CA HIS A 323 -8.83 -2.61 -0.76
C HIS A 323 -10.23 -2.13 -0.42
N TYR A 324 -10.67 -1.08 -1.11
CA TYR A 324 -12.02 -0.52 -0.97
C TYR A 324 -13.04 -1.21 -1.89
N HIS A 325 -14.23 -1.45 -1.35
CA HIS A 325 -15.42 -1.91 -2.09
C HIS A 325 -16.45 -0.80 -2.29
N ALA A 326 -16.42 0.24 -1.47
CA ALA A 326 -17.35 1.38 -1.52
C ALA A 326 -16.68 2.64 -0.95
N THR A 327 -17.47 3.62 -0.58
CA THR A 327 -17.07 4.93 -0.07
C THR A 327 -15.93 4.84 0.94
N PRO A 328 -14.73 5.38 0.62
CA PRO A 328 -13.60 5.44 1.55
C PRO A 328 -13.80 6.63 2.51
N ASN A 329 -14.54 6.41 3.58
CA ASN A 329 -15.02 7.46 4.50
C ASN A 329 -13.93 8.34 5.11
N ALA A 330 -12.67 7.88 5.12
CA ALA A 330 -11.56 8.65 5.66
C ALA A 330 -10.94 9.66 4.66
N LEU A 331 -11.26 9.60 3.36
CA LEU A 331 -10.54 10.37 2.34
C LEU A 331 -11.15 11.74 2.05
N PHE A 332 -12.42 11.93 2.36
CA PHE A 332 -13.14 13.19 2.16
C PHE A 332 -14.29 13.32 3.16
N SER A 333 -14.83 14.54 3.33
CA SER A 333 -15.99 14.74 4.20
C SER A 333 -17.28 14.37 3.47
N ALA A 334 -17.87 13.23 3.84
CA ALA A 334 -19.17 12.81 3.31
C ALA A 334 -20.37 13.60 3.91
N GLU A 335 -20.16 14.29 5.04
CA GLU A 335 -21.20 14.98 5.79
C GLU A 335 -21.26 16.50 5.51
N THR A 336 -20.20 17.07 4.97
CA THR A 336 -20.09 18.52 4.75
C THR A 336 -20.43 18.84 3.30
N ALA A 337 -21.45 19.67 3.07
CA ALA A 337 -21.85 20.14 1.74
C ALA A 337 -20.83 21.13 1.14
N VAL A 338 -19.66 20.62 0.81
CA VAL A 338 -18.58 21.33 0.11
C VAL A 338 -18.22 20.48 -1.10
N GLU A 339 -17.92 21.09 -2.23
CA GLU A 339 -17.48 20.36 -3.43
C GLU A 339 -16.33 19.41 -3.09
N SER A 340 -16.52 18.16 -3.44
CA SER A 340 -15.58 17.10 -3.07
C SER A 340 -14.24 17.22 -3.79
N PRO A 341 -13.16 16.80 -3.12
CA PRO A 341 -11.86 16.66 -3.76
C PRO A 341 -11.83 15.47 -4.72
N VAL A 342 -10.78 15.39 -5.51
CA VAL A 342 -10.32 14.13 -6.09
C VAL A 342 -9.73 13.29 -4.97
N VAL A 343 -10.16 12.03 -4.86
CA VAL A 343 -9.71 11.08 -3.85
C VAL A 343 -8.90 9.92 -4.44
N GLY A 344 -8.88 9.80 -5.75
CA GLY A 344 -8.16 8.75 -6.46
C GLY A 344 -8.25 8.91 -7.97
N PHE A 345 -7.68 7.95 -8.67
CA PHE A 345 -7.75 7.83 -10.12
C PHE A 345 -8.14 6.41 -10.51
N ALA A 346 -9.08 6.31 -11.44
CA ALA A 346 -9.48 5.04 -12.02
C ALA A 346 -8.39 4.46 -12.94
N ALA A 347 -8.48 3.18 -13.24
CA ALA A 347 -7.53 2.46 -14.08
C ALA A 347 -7.41 3.01 -15.52
N ASP A 348 -8.34 3.83 -15.96
CA ASP A 348 -8.36 4.52 -17.23
C ASP A 348 -7.87 5.99 -17.16
N GLY A 349 -7.43 6.42 -15.99
CA GLY A 349 -6.85 7.74 -15.75
C GLY A 349 -7.85 8.83 -15.40
N PHE A 350 -9.16 8.59 -15.49
CA PHE A 350 -10.13 9.58 -15.05
C PHE A 350 -10.13 9.72 -13.52
N PRO A 351 -10.29 10.95 -12.99
CA PRO A 351 -10.35 11.20 -11.55
C PRO A 351 -11.57 10.57 -10.92
N ILE A 352 -11.44 10.23 -9.64
CA ILE A 352 -12.52 9.81 -8.77
C ILE A 352 -12.75 10.93 -7.75
N PHE A 353 -13.90 11.55 -7.80
CA PHE A 353 -14.32 12.59 -6.86
C PHE A 353 -15.08 11.97 -5.68
N GLY A 354 -15.08 12.66 -4.54
CA GLY A 354 -16.03 12.35 -3.47
C GLY A 354 -17.47 12.60 -3.91
N SER A 355 -18.41 12.63 -2.95
CA SER A 355 -19.86 12.60 -3.26
C SER A 355 -20.46 13.94 -3.67
N TRP A 356 -19.85 15.08 -3.31
CA TRP A 356 -20.46 16.39 -3.45
C TRP A 356 -19.97 17.14 -4.69
N PHE A 357 -20.90 17.73 -5.45
CA PHE A 357 -20.58 18.57 -6.60
C PHE A 357 -21.43 19.84 -6.60
N ASN A 358 -21.03 20.83 -7.38
CA ASN A 358 -21.77 22.07 -7.57
C ASN A 358 -22.75 21.93 -8.74
N ASP A 359 -24.01 21.82 -8.40
CA ASP A 359 -25.09 21.83 -9.37
C ASP A 359 -25.64 23.26 -9.53
N ASN A 360 -25.06 24.01 -10.49
CA ASN A 360 -25.50 25.36 -10.82
C ASN A 360 -25.58 26.33 -9.60
N GLY A 361 -24.63 26.23 -8.67
CA GLY A 361 -24.52 27.05 -7.47
C GLY A 361 -25.09 26.41 -6.21
N ILE A 362 -25.63 25.21 -6.30
CA ILE A 362 -26.11 24.42 -5.16
C ILE A 362 -25.17 23.22 -4.98
N VAL A 363 -24.48 23.13 -3.85
CA VAL A 363 -23.64 21.97 -3.54
C VAL A 363 -24.53 20.87 -2.98
N ARG A 364 -24.58 19.73 -3.67
CA ARG A 364 -25.37 18.55 -3.30
C ARG A 364 -24.63 17.26 -3.65
N LYS A 365 -25.04 16.14 -3.08
CA LYS A 365 -24.49 14.83 -3.43
C LYS A 365 -24.91 14.41 -4.83
N ALA A 366 -24.01 13.75 -5.53
CA ALA A 366 -24.28 13.08 -6.78
C ALA A 366 -25.13 11.82 -6.53
N GLU A 367 -26.16 11.63 -7.35
CA GLU A 367 -27.08 10.50 -7.27
C GLU A 367 -26.78 9.49 -8.37
N SER A 368 -26.64 8.22 -7.99
CA SER A 368 -26.47 7.12 -8.94
C SER A 368 -27.74 6.92 -9.77
N SER A 369 -27.60 6.62 -11.05
CA SER A 369 -28.71 6.22 -11.92
C SER A 369 -29.01 4.71 -11.88
N TYR A 370 -28.42 4.00 -10.92
CA TYR A 370 -28.77 2.62 -10.63
C TYR A 370 -29.83 2.52 -9.54
N HIS A 371 -30.78 1.62 -9.72
CA HIS A 371 -31.81 1.30 -8.73
C HIS A 371 -32.10 -0.21 -8.72
N LEU A 372 -32.74 -0.71 -7.66
CA LEU A 372 -33.17 -2.09 -7.59
C LEU A 372 -34.26 -2.39 -8.64
N LYS A 373 -34.08 -3.53 -9.33
CA LYS A 373 -35.11 -4.09 -10.20
C LYS A 373 -36.39 -4.40 -9.41
N SER A 374 -37.55 -4.31 -10.04
CA SER A 374 -38.82 -4.67 -9.44
C SER A 374 -39.10 -6.17 -9.57
N GLY A 375 -39.74 -6.75 -8.56
CA GLY A 375 -40.28 -8.11 -8.59
C GLY A 375 -39.26 -9.20 -8.24
N THR A 376 -39.59 -10.42 -8.68
CA THR A 376 -38.80 -11.62 -8.35
C THR A 376 -37.70 -11.84 -9.37
N ARG A 377 -36.52 -12.35 -8.92
CA ARG A 377 -35.38 -12.67 -9.78
C ARG A 377 -35.76 -13.61 -10.91
N ILE A 378 -35.47 -13.20 -12.13
CA ILE A 378 -35.72 -13.97 -13.34
C ILE A 378 -34.60 -14.97 -13.59
N ALA A 379 -35.00 -16.20 -13.91
CA ALA A 379 -34.02 -17.27 -14.20
C ALA A 379 -33.14 -16.93 -15.43
N VAL A 380 -31.84 -17.15 -15.27
CA VAL A 380 -30.86 -17.03 -16.33
C VAL A 380 -30.40 -18.43 -16.74
N SER A 381 -30.47 -18.75 -18.03
CA SER A 381 -30.10 -20.07 -18.53
C SER A 381 -28.64 -20.38 -18.21
N GLY A 382 -28.41 -21.60 -17.72
CA GLY A 382 -27.06 -22.07 -17.36
C GLY A 382 -26.62 -21.76 -15.94
N TYR A 383 -27.40 -20.98 -15.17
CA TYR A 383 -27.03 -20.63 -13.80
C TYR A 383 -28.15 -20.93 -12.80
N PRO A 384 -27.83 -21.48 -11.60
CA PRO A 384 -28.79 -21.61 -10.52
C PRO A 384 -29.32 -20.21 -10.15
N THR A 385 -30.64 -20.05 -10.08
CA THR A 385 -31.23 -18.75 -9.74
C THR A 385 -31.54 -18.67 -8.25
N PRO A 386 -31.08 -17.62 -7.54
CA PRO A 386 -31.45 -17.39 -6.15
C PRO A 386 -32.94 -17.07 -6.06
N ALA A 387 -33.62 -17.62 -5.06
CA ALA A 387 -35.03 -17.33 -4.79
C ALA A 387 -35.22 -15.90 -4.26
N GLY A 388 -36.44 -15.39 -4.34
CA GLY A 388 -36.83 -14.10 -3.76
C GLY A 388 -36.79 -12.94 -4.75
N ASN A 389 -37.07 -11.75 -4.22
CA ASN A 389 -37.10 -10.52 -4.99
C ASN A 389 -35.68 -9.95 -5.14
N TYR A 390 -35.52 -9.01 -6.07
CA TYR A 390 -34.35 -8.19 -6.20
C TYR A 390 -34.23 -7.31 -4.94
N ASP A 391 -33.23 -7.54 -4.11
CA ASP A 391 -33.06 -6.91 -2.80
C ASP A 391 -31.68 -6.28 -2.59
N GLY A 392 -30.79 -6.39 -3.58
CA GLY A 392 -29.43 -5.89 -3.53
C GLY A 392 -28.38 -6.92 -3.09
N THR A 393 -28.79 -8.16 -2.78
CA THR A 393 -27.88 -9.25 -2.45
C THR A 393 -26.82 -9.48 -3.54
N TYR A 394 -27.24 -9.34 -4.78
CA TYR A 394 -26.39 -9.54 -5.97
C TYR A 394 -26.29 -8.26 -6.78
N ARG A 395 -25.12 -8.02 -7.39
CA ARG A 395 -24.92 -6.87 -8.29
C ARG A 395 -25.94 -6.84 -9.44
N GLN A 396 -26.40 -7.99 -9.91
CA GLN A 396 -27.42 -8.12 -10.93
C GLN A 396 -28.84 -7.73 -10.48
N ASP A 397 -29.04 -7.53 -9.18
CA ASP A 397 -30.30 -7.03 -8.65
C ASP A 397 -30.57 -5.56 -9.01
N TYR A 398 -29.51 -4.85 -9.41
CA TYR A 398 -29.59 -3.45 -9.84
C TYR A 398 -29.70 -3.34 -11.37
N GLU A 399 -30.33 -2.27 -11.82
CA GLU A 399 -30.38 -1.85 -13.21
C GLU A 399 -30.10 -0.37 -13.35
N TYR A 400 -29.46 -0.01 -14.44
CA TYR A 400 -29.23 1.38 -14.83
C TYR A 400 -30.44 1.92 -15.60
N THR A 401 -30.83 3.14 -15.27
CA THR A 401 -31.86 3.89 -16.05
C THR A 401 -31.32 5.29 -16.30
N ASP A 402 -31.16 5.64 -17.57
CA ASP A 402 -30.67 6.96 -17.96
C ASP A 402 -31.57 8.07 -17.44
N GLY A 403 -30.96 9.06 -16.77
CA GLY A 403 -31.68 10.19 -16.18
C GLY A 403 -32.44 9.85 -14.89
N PHE A 404 -32.26 8.67 -14.29
CA PHE A 404 -32.83 8.37 -12.97
C PHE A 404 -32.11 9.15 -11.86
N GLY A 405 -30.82 9.26 -11.93
CA GLY A 405 -29.94 10.09 -11.11
C GLY A 405 -29.12 11.04 -11.99
N ASP A 406 -27.98 11.49 -11.48
CA ASP A 406 -27.08 12.42 -12.18
C ASP A 406 -26.05 11.71 -13.06
N LEU A 407 -25.71 10.46 -12.71
CA LEU A 407 -24.53 9.77 -13.21
C LEU A 407 -24.90 8.82 -14.37
N ASP A 408 -23.94 8.65 -15.29
CA ASP A 408 -24.04 7.69 -16.38
C ASP A 408 -23.88 6.23 -15.89
N GLU A 409 -23.94 5.27 -16.82
CA GLU A 409 -23.86 3.84 -16.50
C GLU A 409 -22.51 3.41 -15.89
N CYS A 410 -21.48 4.23 -15.99
CA CYS A 410 -20.19 3.99 -15.34
C CYS A 410 -20.05 4.72 -13.99
N ASN A 411 -21.10 5.39 -13.53
CA ASN A 411 -21.12 6.20 -12.31
C ASN A 411 -20.27 7.47 -12.40
N GLY A 412 -20.23 8.07 -13.57
CA GLY A 412 -19.49 9.30 -13.85
C GLY A 412 -20.34 10.38 -14.49
N MET A 413 -19.82 11.60 -14.48
CA MET A 413 -20.39 12.75 -15.17
C MET A 413 -19.34 13.80 -15.47
N GLN A 414 -19.67 14.78 -16.30
CA GLN A 414 -18.83 15.97 -16.49
C GLN A 414 -19.21 17.07 -15.50
N VAL A 415 -18.21 17.56 -14.77
CA VAL A 415 -18.35 18.74 -13.91
C VAL A 415 -17.23 19.71 -14.26
N ASN A 416 -17.56 20.97 -14.51
CA ASN A 416 -16.59 22.03 -14.89
C ASN A 416 -15.71 21.65 -16.10
N GLY A 417 -16.23 20.88 -17.05
CA GLY A 417 -15.52 20.45 -18.26
C GLY A 417 -14.58 19.24 -18.07
N VAL A 418 -14.53 18.66 -16.87
CA VAL A 418 -13.76 17.44 -16.56
C VAL A 418 -14.72 16.29 -16.32
N TYR A 419 -14.54 15.18 -17.04
CA TYR A 419 -15.22 13.94 -16.72
C TYR A 419 -14.51 13.25 -15.57
N GLY A 420 -15.30 12.70 -14.62
CA GLY A 420 -14.79 11.87 -13.53
C GLY A 420 -15.89 10.99 -12.96
N TYR A 421 -15.46 9.99 -12.21
CA TYR A 421 -16.34 9.12 -11.44
C TYR A 421 -16.68 9.78 -10.11
N PHE A 422 -17.88 9.55 -9.60
CA PHE A 422 -18.32 10.12 -8.34
C PHE A 422 -18.67 9.02 -7.35
N ILE A 423 -18.20 9.17 -6.11
CA ILE A 423 -18.58 8.30 -5.02
C ILE A 423 -20.05 8.56 -4.66
N THR A 424 -20.85 7.50 -4.55
CA THR A 424 -22.28 7.57 -4.24
C THR A 424 -22.61 6.76 -2.98
N ASP A 425 -23.66 7.16 -2.29
CA ASP A 425 -24.18 6.45 -1.11
C ASP A 425 -24.83 5.10 -1.47
N THR A 426 -25.15 4.91 -2.75
CA THR A 426 -25.82 3.72 -3.28
C THR A 426 -24.99 3.04 -4.36
N PHE A 427 -25.38 1.83 -4.73
CA PHE A 427 -24.75 1.08 -5.83
C PHE A 427 -24.62 1.93 -7.11
N PRO A 428 -23.49 1.90 -7.82
CA PRO A 428 -22.35 1.00 -7.66
C PRO A 428 -21.23 1.54 -6.74
N PHE A 429 -21.50 2.53 -5.92
CA PHE A 429 -20.68 3.17 -4.91
C PHE A 429 -19.50 4.00 -5.45
N ILE A 430 -18.68 3.50 -6.37
CA ILE A 430 -17.54 4.22 -6.94
C ILE A 430 -17.59 4.18 -8.48
N ILE A 431 -17.38 3.01 -9.08
CA ILE A 431 -17.27 2.82 -10.53
C ILE A 431 -18.19 1.69 -10.97
N GLY A 432 -19.03 1.92 -11.98
CA GLY A 432 -19.86 0.89 -12.61
C GLY A 432 -19.13 0.16 -13.75
N CYS A 433 -18.40 0.92 -14.55
CA CYS A 433 -17.54 0.47 -15.65
C CYS A 433 -16.49 1.55 -15.95
N LEU A 434 -15.53 1.30 -16.82
CA LEU A 434 -14.51 2.26 -17.21
C LEU A 434 -14.77 2.83 -18.59
N LYS A 435 -14.78 4.16 -18.69
CA LYS A 435 -15.07 4.92 -19.93
C LYS A 435 -13.87 5.10 -20.83
N GLY A 436 -12.68 5.09 -20.25
CA GLY A 436 -11.41 5.34 -20.95
C GLY A 436 -10.64 4.06 -21.26
N GLN A 437 -9.43 4.27 -21.76
CA GLN A 437 -8.48 3.19 -22.05
C GLN A 437 -7.76 2.78 -20.76
N ILE A 438 -7.90 1.53 -20.36
CA ILE A 438 -7.26 0.99 -19.16
C ILE A 438 -5.75 0.83 -19.40
N ASP A 439 -4.95 1.27 -18.44
CA ASP A 439 -3.52 0.99 -18.46
C ASP A 439 -3.25 -0.48 -18.11
N PRO A 440 -2.35 -1.17 -18.82
CA PRO A 440 -2.03 -2.58 -18.56
C PRO A 440 -1.53 -2.87 -17.14
N SER A 441 -1.00 -1.88 -16.42
CA SER A 441 -0.50 -2.03 -15.05
C SER A 441 -1.59 -2.40 -14.03
N PHE A 442 -2.86 -2.24 -14.38
CA PHE A 442 -4.02 -2.63 -13.55
C PHE A 442 -4.53 -4.06 -13.77
N ARG A 443 -3.80 -4.90 -14.53
CA ARG A 443 -4.21 -6.26 -14.91
C ARG A 443 -3.23 -7.33 -14.47
#